data_97a0a6d583b5ef87504c1a3ae37af9f9
#
_entry.id   97a0a6d583b5ef87504c1a3ae37af9f9
#
_cell.length_a   1.000
_cell.length_b   1.000
_cell.length_c   1.000
_cell.angle_alpha   90.00
_cell.angle_beta   90.00
_cell.angle_gamma   90.00
#
_symmetry.space_group_name_H-M   'P 1'
#
loop_
_entity.id
_entity.type
_entity.pdbx_description
1 polymer ?
#
loop_
_entity_poly.entity_id
_entity_poly.type
_entity_poly.pdbx_seq_one_letter_code
_entity_poly.pdbx_strand_id
1 'polypeptide(L)'
;MRRILVCAVFLILLAAVPVFCTGRAGFSADIAGVQDIFLGKGSFQIGMDLRMMVSDEFQIRIPIAYTMNRTSFMIESGVSLVYYPWHTGPFMGLSVFQFGFSHGSSNLENVVSLNEVMLGWSFEFGPGLFVEPGIVIRDPSGTFSDEYSRLKGEFPCYTTFRGRLAFGWYFWR
;
A
#
# COMPACT_ATOMS: atom_id res chain seq x y z
N MET A 1 -19.06 -20.99 0.89
CA MET A 1 -18.59 -20.82 2.26
C MET A 1 -17.28 -20.03 2.40
N ARG A 2 -16.18 -20.31 1.68
CA ARG A 2 -14.89 -19.55 1.81
C ARG A 2 -15.04 -18.04 1.58
N ARG A 3 -15.82 -17.60 0.61
CA ARG A 3 -16.00 -16.15 0.30
C ARG A 3 -16.71 -15.37 1.41
N ILE A 4 -17.67 -15.99 2.08
CA ILE A 4 -18.40 -15.39 3.20
C ILE A 4 -17.49 -15.25 4.42
N LEU A 5 -16.60 -16.23 4.66
CA LEU A 5 -15.64 -16.18 5.75
C LEU A 5 -14.63 -15.03 5.57
N VAL A 6 -14.12 -14.82 4.37
CA VAL A 6 -13.19 -13.72 4.07
C VAL A 6 -13.86 -12.37 4.27
N CYS A 7 -15.10 -12.19 3.79
CA CYS A 7 -15.85 -10.95 4.03
C CYS A 7 -16.17 -10.73 5.50
N ALA A 8 -16.50 -11.79 6.24
CA ALA A 8 -16.77 -11.70 7.67
C ALA A 8 -15.51 -11.34 8.48
N VAL A 9 -14.37 -11.93 8.17
CA VAL A 9 -13.07 -11.59 8.79
C VAL A 9 -12.70 -10.14 8.48
N PHE A 10 -12.91 -9.69 7.24
CA PHE A 10 -12.63 -8.30 6.85
C PHE A 10 -13.55 -7.31 7.56
N LEU A 11 -14.84 -7.63 7.72
CA LEU A 11 -15.80 -6.83 8.48
C LEU A 11 -15.49 -6.82 9.98
N ILE A 12 -15.04 -7.93 10.55
CA ILE A 12 -14.62 -8.02 11.96
C ILE A 12 -13.36 -7.19 12.19
N LEU A 13 -12.38 -7.25 11.27
CA LEU A 13 -11.19 -6.40 11.32
C LEU A 13 -11.55 -4.92 11.23
N LEU A 14 -12.45 -4.53 10.33
CA LEU A 14 -12.94 -3.15 10.21
C LEU A 14 -13.72 -2.69 11.46
N ALA A 15 -14.48 -3.58 12.08
CA ALA A 15 -15.25 -3.27 13.30
C ALA A 15 -14.38 -3.23 14.56
N ALA A 16 -13.27 -3.96 14.60
CA ALA A 16 -12.32 -3.95 15.71
C ALA A 16 -11.41 -2.70 15.74
N VAL A 17 -11.29 -2.01 14.60
CA VAL A 17 -10.48 -0.80 14.42
C VAL A 17 -10.74 0.28 15.48
N PRO A 18 -11.99 0.65 15.82
CA PRO A 18 -12.24 1.70 16.81
C PRO A 18 -11.88 1.32 18.26
N VAL A 19 -11.75 0.03 18.56
CA VAL A 19 -11.50 -0.44 19.93
C VAL A 19 -10.04 -0.28 20.35
N PHE A 20 -9.12 -0.29 19.39
CA PHE A 20 -7.66 -0.20 19.65
C PHE A 20 -7.07 1.16 19.33
N CYS A 21 -7.86 2.07 18.76
CA CYS A 21 -7.37 3.35 18.29
C CYS A 21 -7.65 4.45 19.32
N THR A 22 -6.66 4.81 20.12
CA THR A 22 -6.68 6.04 20.93
C THR A 22 -6.31 7.27 20.06
N GLY A 23 -6.10 7.06 18.77
CA GLY A 23 -5.51 8.00 17.85
C GLY A 23 -6.35 8.26 16.59
N ARG A 24 -5.75 9.01 15.70
CA ARG A 24 -6.32 9.47 14.42
C ARG A 24 -6.49 8.32 13.45
N ALA A 25 -7.66 8.21 12.82
CA ALA A 25 -7.90 7.32 11.69
C ALA A 25 -8.10 8.13 10.42
N GLY A 26 -7.68 7.58 9.29
CA GLY A 26 -7.73 8.28 8.01
C GLY A 26 -7.60 7.36 6.81
N PHE A 27 -7.64 7.96 5.65
CA PHE A 27 -7.35 7.28 4.39
C PHE A 27 -6.46 8.15 3.51
N SER A 28 -5.78 7.54 2.55
CA SER A 28 -5.08 8.24 1.48
C SER A 28 -5.17 7.50 0.16
N ALA A 29 -5.02 8.26 -0.92
CA ALA A 29 -4.85 7.74 -2.27
C ALA A 29 -3.44 8.05 -2.76
N ASP A 30 -2.77 7.04 -3.33
CA ASP A 30 -1.48 7.19 -4.00
C ASP A 30 -1.72 7.44 -5.49
N ILE A 31 -1.37 8.63 -5.95
CA ILE A 31 -1.55 9.05 -7.33
C ILE A 31 -0.28 8.94 -8.18
N ALA A 32 0.84 8.50 -7.60
CA ALA A 32 2.10 8.40 -8.35
C ALA A 32 2.01 7.47 -9.58
N GLY A 33 1.09 6.48 -9.55
CA GLY A 33 0.83 5.60 -10.70
C GLY A 33 0.25 6.30 -11.93
N VAL A 34 -0.29 7.51 -11.78
CA VAL A 34 -0.77 8.30 -12.92
C VAL A 34 0.36 8.63 -13.89
N GLN A 35 1.59 8.83 -13.39
CA GLN A 35 2.78 9.03 -14.23
C GLN A 35 3.05 7.85 -15.17
N ASP A 36 2.72 6.61 -14.77
CA ASP A 36 2.96 5.42 -15.58
C ASP A 36 2.11 5.42 -16.87
N ILE A 37 0.91 6.02 -16.79
CA ILE A 37 0.02 6.24 -17.94
C ILE A 37 0.68 7.23 -18.91
N PHE A 38 1.18 8.37 -18.40
CA PHE A 38 1.83 9.39 -19.22
C PHE A 38 3.15 8.93 -19.84
N LEU A 39 3.89 8.06 -19.13
CA LEU A 39 5.14 7.48 -19.61
C LEU A 39 4.93 6.30 -20.57
N GLY A 40 3.68 5.91 -20.84
CA GLY A 40 3.35 4.85 -21.79
C GLY A 40 3.91 3.47 -21.42
N LYS A 41 4.08 3.18 -20.13
CA LYS A 41 4.65 1.90 -19.66
C LYS A 41 3.81 0.67 -19.96
N GLY A 42 2.59 0.83 -20.50
CA GLY A 42 1.69 -0.28 -20.84
C GLY A 42 1.01 -0.92 -19.63
N SER A 43 1.34 -0.50 -18.43
CA SER A 43 0.70 -0.87 -17.17
C SER A 43 0.71 0.31 -16.21
N PHE A 44 -0.23 0.34 -15.25
CA PHE A 44 -0.28 1.36 -14.21
C PHE A 44 -0.75 0.77 -12.88
N GLN A 45 -0.41 1.44 -11.80
CA GLN A 45 -0.82 1.08 -10.45
C GLN A 45 -1.41 2.29 -9.74
N ILE A 46 -2.58 2.10 -9.15
CA ILE A 46 -3.19 3.05 -8.22
C ILE A 46 -3.30 2.39 -6.85
N GLY A 47 -3.18 3.17 -5.79
CA GLY A 47 -3.22 2.65 -4.43
C GLY A 47 -4.02 3.55 -3.50
N MET A 48 -4.48 2.96 -2.42
CA MET A 48 -5.06 3.63 -1.28
C MET A 48 -4.59 2.97 0.00
N ASP A 49 -4.53 3.74 1.08
CA ASP A 49 -4.25 3.19 2.41
C ASP A 49 -5.37 3.57 3.37
N LEU A 50 -5.80 2.62 4.17
CA LEU A 50 -6.45 2.90 5.43
C LEU A 50 -5.37 3.05 6.49
N ARG A 51 -5.53 4.03 7.37
CA ARG A 51 -4.50 4.45 8.33
C ARG A 51 -5.05 4.55 9.73
N MET A 52 -4.28 4.11 10.70
CA MET A 52 -4.62 4.17 12.11
C MET A 52 -3.38 4.52 12.91
N MET A 53 -3.39 5.65 13.61
CA MET A 53 -2.36 5.98 14.57
C MET A 53 -2.55 5.12 15.82
N VAL A 54 -1.54 4.35 16.16
CA VAL A 54 -1.51 3.53 17.40
C VAL A 54 -0.90 4.35 18.53
N SER A 55 0.07 5.19 18.21
CA SER A 55 0.66 6.20 19.09
C SER A 55 1.06 7.41 18.25
N ASP A 56 1.61 8.43 18.87
CA ASP A 56 2.11 9.62 18.17
C ASP A 56 3.24 9.28 17.17
N GLU A 57 3.97 8.20 17.43
CA GLU A 57 5.11 7.77 16.61
C GLU A 57 4.77 6.63 15.67
N PHE A 58 3.75 5.81 15.96
CA PHE A 58 3.46 4.58 15.23
C PHE A 58 2.08 4.60 14.56
N GLN A 59 2.05 4.20 13.31
CA GLN A 59 0.86 4.08 12.50
C GLN A 59 0.79 2.69 11.87
N ILE A 60 -0.39 2.08 11.90
CA ILE A 60 -0.70 0.91 11.08
C ILE A 60 -1.34 1.41 9.79
N ARG A 61 -0.88 0.85 8.66
CA ARG A 61 -1.49 1.07 7.34
C ARG A 61 -1.94 -0.25 6.76
N ILE A 62 -3.11 -0.22 6.15
CA ILE A 62 -3.64 -1.31 5.33
C ILE A 62 -3.61 -0.81 3.89
N PRO A 63 -2.54 -1.07 3.13
CA PRO A 63 -2.47 -0.72 1.73
C PRO A 63 -3.43 -1.59 0.93
N ILE A 64 -4.06 -0.98 -0.06
CA ILE A 64 -4.83 -1.64 -1.11
C ILE A 64 -4.35 -1.04 -2.42
N ALA A 65 -3.74 -1.83 -3.29
CA ALA A 65 -3.28 -1.37 -4.58
C ALA A 65 -3.90 -2.21 -5.71
N TYR A 66 -4.18 -1.55 -6.80
CA TYR A 66 -4.68 -2.15 -8.02
C TYR A 66 -3.71 -1.87 -9.15
N THR A 67 -3.13 -2.94 -9.68
CA THR A 67 -2.19 -2.89 -10.80
C THR A 67 -2.84 -3.54 -12.01
N MET A 68 -2.79 -2.91 -13.16
CA MET A 68 -3.33 -3.49 -14.39
C MET A 68 -2.47 -3.20 -15.62
N ASN A 69 -2.56 -4.10 -16.57
CA ASN A 69 -2.14 -3.94 -17.96
C ASN A 69 -3.31 -4.23 -18.90
N ARG A 70 -3.07 -4.49 -20.18
CA ARG A 70 -4.13 -4.75 -21.19
C ARG A 70 -4.86 -6.07 -20.98
N THR A 71 -4.23 -7.07 -20.40
CA THR A 71 -4.71 -8.47 -20.35
C THR A 71 -4.86 -9.01 -18.94
N SER A 72 -4.19 -8.39 -17.98
CA SER A 72 -4.05 -8.91 -16.62
C SER A 72 -4.24 -7.81 -15.60
N PHE A 73 -4.67 -8.18 -14.40
CA PHE A 73 -4.69 -7.29 -13.26
C PHE A 73 -4.25 -8.00 -11.98
N MET A 74 -3.84 -7.21 -11.00
CA MET A 74 -3.49 -7.68 -9.67
C MET A 74 -4.06 -6.73 -8.62
N ILE A 75 -4.60 -7.30 -7.56
CA ILE A 75 -5.02 -6.57 -6.36
C ILE A 75 -4.08 -6.95 -5.24
N GLU A 76 -3.46 -5.96 -4.64
CA GLU A 76 -2.54 -6.12 -3.53
C GLU A 76 -3.17 -5.61 -2.24
N SER A 77 -2.90 -6.28 -1.14
CA SER A 77 -3.27 -5.82 0.20
C SER A 77 -2.31 -6.39 1.24
N GLY A 78 -2.33 -5.79 2.42
CA GLY A 78 -1.45 -6.23 3.49
C GLY A 78 -1.58 -5.37 4.73
N VAL A 79 -0.58 -5.44 5.59
CA VAL A 79 -0.43 -4.59 6.76
C VAL A 79 1.00 -4.07 6.79
N SER A 80 1.13 -2.77 6.99
CA SER A 80 2.42 -2.10 7.16
C SER A 80 2.44 -1.35 8.48
N LEU A 81 3.59 -1.38 9.14
CA LEU A 81 3.89 -0.55 10.30
C LEU A 81 4.71 0.65 9.82
N VAL A 82 4.30 1.84 10.23
CA VAL A 82 4.98 3.09 9.88
C VAL A 82 5.41 3.80 11.14
N TYR A 83 6.65 4.25 11.16
CA TYR A 83 7.27 4.95 12.26
C TYR A 83 7.57 6.41 11.89
N TYR A 84 7.17 7.33 12.76
CA TYR A 84 7.41 8.78 12.67
C TYR A 84 8.32 9.22 13.81
N PRO A 85 9.62 9.39 13.58
CA PRO A 85 10.58 9.70 14.65
C PRO A 85 10.34 11.05 15.35
N TRP A 86 9.62 11.95 14.71
CA TRP A 86 9.30 13.29 15.24
C TRP A 86 7.78 13.57 15.26
N HIS A 87 6.96 12.53 15.39
CA HIS A 87 5.48 12.57 15.38
C HIS A 87 4.87 13.07 14.06
N THR A 88 5.62 13.84 13.25
CA THR A 88 5.26 14.34 11.93
C THR A 88 6.52 14.45 11.06
N GLY A 89 6.37 14.72 9.79
CA GLY A 89 7.50 14.91 8.89
C GLY A 89 8.02 13.59 8.34
N PRO A 90 9.32 13.27 8.52
CA PRO A 90 9.89 12.07 7.94
C PRO A 90 9.29 10.82 8.56
N PHE A 91 9.10 9.79 7.72
CA PHE A 91 8.63 8.49 8.17
C PHE A 91 9.35 7.36 7.45
N MET A 92 9.39 6.22 8.11
CA MET A 92 9.73 4.95 7.49
C MET A 92 8.64 3.92 7.77
N GLY A 93 8.34 3.10 6.78
CA GLY A 93 7.35 2.04 6.86
C GLY A 93 7.93 0.72 6.41
N LEU A 94 7.44 -0.36 7.02
CA LEU A 94 7.80 -1.72 6.68
C LEU A 94 6.51 -2.53 6.51
N SER A 95 6.37 -3.25 5.41
CA SER A 95 5.31 -4.24 5.29
C SER A 95 5.56 -5.40 6.26
N VAL A 96 4.59 -5.66 7.13
CA VAL A 96 4.61 -6.81 8.06
C VAL A 96 4.25 -8.07 7.30
N PHE A 97 3.21 -7.99 6.51
CA PHE A 97 2.85 -8.97 5.49
C PHE A 97 2.13 -8.25 4.35
N GLN A 98 2.32 -8.75 3.13
CA GLN A 98 1.67 -8.24 1.93
C GLN A 98 1.50 -9.36 0.94
N PHE A 99 0.41 -9.37 0.22
CA PHE A 99 0.11 -10.35 -0.81
C PHE A 99 -0.61 -9.69 -1.98
N GLY A 100 -0.42 -10.25 -3.16
CA GLY A 100 -1.12 -9.88 -4.38
C GLY A 100 -1.96 -11.03 -4.91
N PHE A 101 -3.17 -10.73 -5.39
CA PHE A 101 -4.01 -11.65 -6.14
C PHE A 101 -3.97 -11.25 -7.61
N SER A 102 -3.40 -12.10 -8.46
CA SER A 102 -3.32 -11.87 -9.89
C SER A 102 -4.41 -12.62 -10.66
N HIS A 103 -4.83 -12.04 -11.78
CA HIS A 103 -5.77 -12.66 -12.71
C HIS A 103 -5.41 -12.30 -14.15
N GLY A 104 -5.60 -13.27 -15.06
CA GLY A 104 -5.37 -13.09 -16.50
C GLY A 104 -3.95 -13.42 -16.95
N SER A 105 -2.96 -13.48 -16.05
CA SER A 105 -1.60 -13.89 -16.38
C SER A 105 -1.44 -15.41 -16.32
N SER A 106 -0.79 -15.97 -17.33
CA SER A 106 -0.37 -17.38 -17.34
C SER A 106 0.96 -17.61 -16.60
N ASN A 107 1.69 -16.53 -16.28
CA ASN A 107 3.04 -16.58 -15.73
C ASN A 107 3.08 -16.29 -14.22
N LEU A 108 2.00 -15.78 -13.64
CA LEU A 108 1.89 -15.49 -12.24
C LEU A 108 1.02 -16.51 -11.52
N GLU A 109 1.41 -16.84 -10.30
CA GLU A 109 0.55 -17.56 -9.39
C GLU A 109 -0.65 -16.67 -9.01
N ASN A 110 -1.78 -17.29 -8.68
CA ASN A 110 -2.97 -16.55 -8.26
C ASN A 110 -2.75 -15.73 -6.98
N VAL A 111 -1.78 -16.13 -6.15
CA VAL A 111 -1.39 -15.43 -4.92
C VAL A 111 0.12 -15.28 -4.91
N VAL A 112 0.57 -14.06 -4.76
CA VAL A 112 1.98 -13.69 -4.72
C VAL A 112 2.28 -13.07 -3.36
N SER A 113 3.36 -13.51 -2.72
CA SER A 113 3.87 -12.90 -1.49
C SER A 113 4.75 -11.71 -1.81
N LEU A 114 4.61 -10.62 -1.05
CA LEU A 114 5.26 -9.35 -1.30
C LEU A 114 5.86 -8.80 -0.01
N ASN A 115 6.88 -7.96 -0.14
CA ASN A 115 7.42 -7.15 0.95
C ASN A 115 7.89 -5.79 0.43
N GLU A 116 7.70 -4.75 1.22
CA GLU A 116 8.04 -3.39 0.84
C GLU A 116 8.57 -2.60 2.04
N VAL A 117 9.49 -1.69 1.76
CA VAL A 117 9.92 -0.64 2.67
C VAL A 117 9.52 0.70 2.07
N MET A 118 8.96 1.58 2.90
CA MET A 118 8.58 2.93 2.51
C MET A 118 9.42 3.95 3.26
N LEU A 119 9.87 4.98 2.55
CA LEU A 119 10.52 6.15 3.13
C LEU A 119 9.84 7.39 2.56
N GLY A 120 9.58 8.38 3.39
CA GLY A 120 8.93 9.59 2.90
C GLY A 120 8.83 10.69 3.94
N TRP A 121 8.05 11.70 3.57
CA TRP A 121 7.78 12.85 4.41
C TRP A 121 6.30 13.17 4.41
N SER A 122 5.72 13.36 5.59
CA SER A 122 4.31 13.73 5.77
C SER A 122 4.20 15.24 6.02
N PHE A 123 3.45 15.92 5.18
CA PHE A 123 3.07 17.32 5.34
C PHE A 123 1.60 17.38 5.70
N GLU A 124 1.29 17.86 6.89
CA GLU A 124 -0.10 18.07 7.33
C GLU A 124 -0.54 19.51 7.05
N PHE A 125 -1.76 19.66 6.53
CA PHE A 125 -2.37 20.95 6.20
C PHE A 125 -3.75 21.06 6.86
N GLY A 126 -3.92 22.08 7.70
CA GLY A 126 -5.22 22.35 8.34
C GLY A 126 -5.77 21.16 9.14
N PRO A 127 -7.10 20.97 9.18
CA PRO A 127 -7.73 20.00 10.05
C PRO A 127 -7.70 18.57 9.47
N GLY A 128 -6.51 17.98 9.34
CA GLY A 128 -6.35 16.57 9.02
C GLY A 128 -6.02 16.23 7.57
N LEU A 129 -5.94 17.20 6.66
CA LEU A 129 -5.41 16.96 5.31
C LEU A 129 -3.91 16.74 5.37
N PHE A 130 -3.40 15.82 4.56
CA PHE A 130 -1.97 15.59 4.44
C PHE A 130 -1.56 15.22 3.02
N VAL A 131 -0.28 15.45 2.72
CA VAL A 131 0.41 15.04 1.51
C VAL A 131 1.69 14.32 1.91
N GLU A 132 1.93 13.15 1.31
CA GLU A 132 3.11 12.34 1.58
C GLU A 132 3.84 11.96 0.30
N PRO A 133 4.84 12.75 -0.11
CA PRO A 133 5.84 12.28 -1.05
C PRO A 133 6.73 11.23 -0.40
N GLY A 134 7.13 10.22 -1.19
CA GLY A 134 7.99 9.16 -0.69
C GLY A 134 8.49 8.24 -1.79
N ILE A 135 9.21 7.22 -1.34
CA ILE A 135 9.75 6.15 -2.16
C ILE A 135 9.34 4.82 -1.53
N VAL A 136 8.92 3.89 -2.36
CA VAL A 136 8.70 2.49 -2.01
C VAL A 136 9.83 1.67 -2.61
N ILE A 137 10.44 0.84 -1.77
CA ILE A 137 11.48 -0.12 -2.14
C ILE A 137 10.86 -1.50 -2.01
N ARG A 138 10.75 -2.21 -3.11
CA ARG A 138 10.17 -3.54 -3.20
C ARG A 138 11.25 -4.60 -3.10
N ASP A 139 10.93 -5.67 -2.38
CA ASP A 139 11.83 -6.78 -2.09
C ASP A 139 13.21 -6.34 -1.57
N PRO A 140 13.27 -5.54 -0.49
CA PRO A 140 14.53 -5.04 0.04
C PRO A 140 15.46 -6.15 0.52
N SER A 141 14.93 -7.31 0.86
CA SER A 141 15.68 -8.48 1.31
C SER A 141 16.14 -9.42 0.17
N GLY A 142 15.56 -9.25 -1.03
CA GLY A 142 15.78 -10.18 -2.15
C GLY A 142 15.13 -11.56 -1.95
N THR A 143 14.28 -11.72 -0.94
CA THR A 143 13.66 -13.01 -0.59
C THR A 143 12.66 -13.47 -1.63
N PHE A 144 11.98 -12.53 -2.29
CA PHE A 144 10.93 -12.77 -3.28
C PHE A 144 11.35 -12.36 -4.71
N SER A 145 12.66 -12.45 -5.00
CA SER A 145 13.23 -11.96 -6.26
C SER A 145 12.61 -12.57 -7.51
N ASP A 146 12.22 -13.86 -7.45
CA ASP A 146 11.58 -14.57 -8.56
C ASP A 146 10.16 -14.06 -8.81
N GLU A 147 9.37 -13.87 -7.75
CA GLU A 147 8.04 -13.30 -7.81
C GLU A 147 8.06 -11.88 -8.36
N TYR A 148 8.97 -11.04 -7.86
CA TYR A 148 9.12 -9.68 -8.35
C TYR A 148 9.62 -9.62 -9.80
N SER A 149 10.48 -10.54 -10.23
CA SER A 149 10.92 -10.64 -11.62
C SER A 149 9.75 -10.99 -12.55
N ARG A 150 8.87 -11.92 -12.14
CA ARG A 150 7.66 -12.27 -12.88
C ARG A 150 6.66 -11.10 -12.92
N LEU A 151 6.44 -10.44 -11.77
CA LEU A 151 5.59 -9.25 -11.68
C LEU A 151 6.06 -8.12 -12.59
N LYS A 152 7.37 -7.85 -12.63
CA LYS A 152 7.97 -6.84 -13.50
C LYS A 152 7.82 -7.19 -14.99
N GLY A 153 7.90 -8.48 -15.32
CA GLY A 153 7.65 -8.97 -16.68
C GLY A 153 6.20 -8.78 -17.13
N GLU A 154 5.24 -9.00 -16.24
CA GLU A 154 3.82 -8.85 -16.51
C GLU A 154 3.36 -7.39 -16.43
N PHE A 155 3.83 -6.66 -15.41
CA PHE A 155 3.49 -5.27 -15.13
C PHE A 155 4.73 -4.38 -15.16
N PRO A 156 5.10 -3.75 -16.29
CA PRO A 156 6.30 -2.91 -16.38
C PRO A 156 6.35 -1.71 -15.42
N CYS A 157 5.22 -1.28 -14.85
CA CYS A 157 5.17 -0.29 -13.77
C CYS A 157 5.67 -0.84 -12.42
N TYR A 158 5.80 -2.18 -12.29
CA TYR A 158 6.19 -2.85 -11.04
C TYR A 158 7.72 -2.87 -10.88
N THR A 159 8.29 -1.71 -10.57
CA THR A 159 9.74 -1.51 -10.42
C THR A 159 10.19 -1.69 -8.97
N THR A 160 11.46 -2.06 -8.75
CA THR A 160 12.05 -2.19 -7.40
C THR A 160 11.98 -0.87 -6.63
N PHE A 161 12.24 0.25 -7.29
CA PHE A 161 12.08 1.59 -6.71
C PHE A 161 10.88 2.26 -7.37
N ARG A 162 9.94 2.72 -6.55
CA ARG A 162 8.77 3.44 -7.02
C ARG A 162 8.59 4.73 -6.24
N GLY A 163 8.40 5.84 -6.95
CA GLY A 163 7.93 7.07 -6.35
C GLY A 163 6.52 6.87 -5.79
N ARG A 164 6.23 7.52 -4.67
CA ARG A 164 4.92 7.55 -4.02
C ARG A 164 4.52 9.00 -3.79
N LEU A 165 3.27 9.33 -4.08
CA LEU A 165 2.70 10.63 -3.77
C LEU A 165 1.27 10.40 -3.28
N ALA A 166 1.11 10.36 -1.97
CA ALA A 166 -0.18 10.11 -1.36
C ALA A 166 -0.82 11.41 -0.87
N PHE A 167 -2.12 11.53 -1.10
CA PHE A 167 -2.99 12.57 -0.56
C PHE A 167 -4.03 11.89 0.32
N GLY A 168 -4.29 12.46 1.49
CA GLY A 168 -5.24 11.86 2.38
C GLY A 168 -5.80 12.80 3.44
N TRP A 169 -6.67 12.21 4.24
CA TRP A 169 -7.36 12.91 5.29
C TRP A 169 -7.53 12.02 6.52
N TYR A 170 -7.26 12.59 7.70
CA TYR A 170 -7.61 12.03 8.99
C TYR A 170 -8.98 12.52 9.41
N PHE A 171 -9.97 11.63 9.49
CA PHE A 171 -11.37 11.95 9.81
C PHE A 171 -11.73 11.74 11.28
N TRP A 172 -10.82 11.16 12.05
CA TRP A 172 -10.95 10.98 13.50
C TRP A 172 -9.75 11.60 14.20
N ARG A 173 -10.02 12.39 15.24
CA ARG A 173 -9.03 13.02 16.14
C ARG A 173 -9.29 12.61 17.57
#